data_dbe201859092d1bdde5497c0ffce5226
#
_entry.id   dbe201859092d1bdde5497c0ffce5226
#
_cell.length_a   1.000
_cell.length_b   1.000
_cell.length_c   1.000
_cell.angle_alpha   90.00
_cell.angle_beta   90.00
_cell.angle_gamma   90.00
#
_symmetry.space_group_name_H-M   'P 1'
#
loop_
_entity.id
_entity.type
_entity.pdbx_description
1 polymer ?
#
loop_
_entity_poly.entity_id
_entity_poly.type
_entity_poly.pdbx_seq_one_letter_code
_entity_poly.pdbx_strand_id
1 'polypeptide(L)'
;HLEAIPIRGDDASINLGDIFVINGMMNFIADVYDSQYKIESSRKLTYRVRQIFINGTESTPLSTSIKTTFYARSKMPGKRIVQKDHIGYDFISSMQKDLERLSLGSENSIMSGYIYILSSKSTHPVIKKFTEQSNLVKIGYCTTDVATRIANAANEPTYLCAPVNVLKTFECYNFDPKNLEDVLHTILASHRLNLEIKDKDGNTYRPQEWFTVSVKTASDIVDHLFAGDIANYYIDSIQGKLKIKK
;
A
#
# COMPACT_ATOMS: atom_id res chain seq x y z
N HIS A 1 -8.08 -31.86 4.71
CA HIS A 1 -7.83 -30.64 5.43
C HIS A 1 -8.26 -29.40 4.62
N LEU A 2 -7.42 -28.80 3.80
CA LEU A 2 -7.74 -27.63 2.97
C LEU A 2 -7.55 -27.91 1.47
N GLU A 3 -8.37 -27.26 0.63
CA GLU A 3 -8.24 -27.31 -0.82
C GLU A 3 -8.38 -25.91 -1.42
N ALA A 4 -7.53 -25.57 -2.39
CA ALA A 4 -7.60 -24.35 -3.16
C ALA A 4 -8.36 -24.59 -4.47
N ILE A 5 -9.63 -24.20 -4.51
CA ILE A 5 -10.53 -24.41 -5.65
C ILE A 5 -10.49 -23.21 -6.58
N PRO A 6 -10.26 -23.37 -7.90
CA PRO A 6 -10.37 -22.28 -8.87
C PRO A 6 -11.78 -21.69 -8.87
N ILE A 7 -11.89 -20.36 -8.85
CA ILE A 7 -13.17 -19.64 -8.92
C ILE A 7 -13.63 -19.62 -10.38
N ARG A 8 -14.86 -20.09 -10.65
CA ARG A 8 -15.43 -20.20 -12.01
C ARG A 8 -16.81 -19.56 -12.06
N GLY A 9 -17.09 -18.79 -13.11
CA GLY A 9 -18.44 -18.33 -13.48
C GLY A 9 -19.21 -17.66 -12.33
N ASP A 10 -20.38 -18.16 -12.00
CA ASP A 10 -21.28 -17.62 -11.00
C ASP A 10 -20.83 -17.82 -9.55
N ASP A 11 -19.76 -18.57 -9.34
CA ASP A 11 -19.19 -18.89 -8.02
C ASP A 11 -18.31 -17.77 -7.44
N ALA A 12 -18.35 -16.58 -8.04
CA ALA A 12 -17.61 -15.39 -7.59
C ALA A 12 -18.33 -14.61 -6.46
N SER A 13 -19.18 -15.26 -5.67
CA SER A 13 -19.72 -14.66 -4.45
C SER A 13 -18.56 -14.33 -3.50
N ILE A 14 -18.70 -13.25 -2.74
CA ILE A 14 -17.76 -12.86 -1.68
C ILE A 14 -18.58 -12.74 -0.42
N ASN A 15 -18.30 -13.60 0.55
CA ASN A 15 -19.03 -13.67 1.81
C ASN A 15 -18.08 -13.41 2.99
N LEU A 16 -18.64 -12.99 4.09
CA LEU A 16 -17.93 -12.92 5.37
C LEU A 16 -17.30 -14.29 5.68
N GLY A 17 -16.04 -14.29 6.07
CA GLY A 17 -15.31 -15.52 6.41
C GLY A 17 -14.67 -16.24 5.21
N ASP A 18 -14.94 -15.80 3.97
CA ASP A 18 -14.28 -16.36 2.79
C ASP A 18 -12.76 -16.15 2.84
N ILE A 19 -12.01 -17.16 2.39
CA ILE A 19 -10.56 -17.06 2.20
C ILE A 19 -10.23 -17.28 0.74
N PHE A 20 -9.44 -16.37 0.19
CA PHE A 20 -9.00 -16.41 -1.19
C PHE A 20 -7.47 -16.42 -1.28
N VAL A 21 -6.94 -17.01 -2.35
CA VAL A 21 -5.57 -16.78 -2.80
C VAL A 21 -5.66 -15.98 -4.08
N ILE A 22 -5.21 -14.74 -4.04
CA ILE A 22 -5.23 -13.79 -5.15
C ILE A 22 -3.79 -13.35 -5.39
N ASN A 23 -3.30 -13.46 -6.62
CA ASN A 23 -1.93 -13.11 -6.99
C ASN A 23 -0.86 -13.80 -6.11
N GLY A 24 -1.15 -15.02 -5.65
CA GLY A 24 -0.26 -15.79 -4.79
C GLY A 24 -0.34 -15.42 -3.31
N MET A 25 -1.17 -14.43 -2.92
CA MET A 25 -1.33 -14.03 -1.53
C MET A 25 -2.67 -14.47 -0.99
N MET A 26 -2.64 -15.08 0.20
CA MET A 26 -3.84 -15.47 0.93
C MET A 26 -4.43 -14.24 1.62
N ASN A 27 -5.75 -14.11 1.54
CA ASN A 27 -6.50 -13.07 2.21
C ASN A 27 -7.83 -13.60 2.72
N PHE A 28 -8.33 -12.94 3.78
CA PHE A 28 -9.54 -13.26 4.50
C PHE A 28 -10.54 -12.10 4.38
N ILE A 29 -11.81 -12.40 4.19
CA ILE A 29 -12.88 -11.42 4.18
C ILE A 29 -13.41 -11.27 5.61
N ALA A 30 -12.97 -10.21 6.27
CA ALA A 30 -13.29 -9.93 7.67
C ALA A 30 -14.61 -9.19 7.87
N ASP A 31 -15.10 -8.49 6.82
CA ASP A 31 -16.39 -7.80 6.87
C ASP A 31 -16.94 -7.55 5.47
N VAL A 32 -18.27 -7.40 5.40
CA VAL A 32 -19.01 -7.08 4.17
C VAL A 32 -19.96 -5.93 4.48
N TYR A 33 -19.63 -4.74 3.97
CA TYR A 33 -20.39 -3.53 4.25
C TYR A 33 -21.57 -3.37 3.29
N ASP A 34 -22.76 -3.18 3.83
CA ASP A 34 -24.03 -3.05 3.10
C ASP A 34 -24.19 -1.75 2.27
N SER A 35 -23.13 -1.04 1.98
CA SER A 35 -23.19 0.14 1.14
C SER A 35 -23.38 -0.25 -0.33
N GLN A 36 -24.64 -0.30 -0.77
CA GLN A 36 -24.98 -0.53 -2.16
C GLN A 36 -24.66 0.73 -2.99
N TYR A 37 -23.47 0.79 -3.57
CA TYR A 37 -23.16 1.76 -4.61
C TYR A 37 -23.64 1.22 -5.95
N LYS A 38 -24.69 1.83 -6.49
CA LYS A 38 -25.12 1.60 -7.86
C LYS A 38 -24.16 2.37 -8.78
N ILE A 39 -23.27 1.65 -9.46
CA ILE A 39 -22.48 2.27 -10.54
C ILE A 39 -23.46 2.48 -11.71
N GLU A 40 -23.69 3.72 -12.14
CA GLU A 40 -24.65 4.09 -13.18
C GLU A 40 -24.46 3.36 -14.52
N SER A 41 -23.27 2.85 -14.81
CA SER A 41 -22.93 2.14 -16.05
C SER A 41 -23.08 0.62 -15.99
N SER A 42 -23.34 0.03 -14.85
CA SER A 42 -23.49 -1.43 -14.71
C SER A 42 -24.71 -1.79 -13.86
N ARG A 43 -25.52 -2.73 -14.38
CA ARG A 43 -26.68 -3.29 -13.65
C ARG A 43 -26.28 -4.14 -12.43
N LYS A 44 -24.98 -4.21 -12.07
CA LYS A 44 -24.47 -5.02 -10.97
C LYS A 44 -24.32 -4.17 -9.71
N LEU A 45 -24.93 -4.64 -8.63
CA LEU A 45 -24.70 -4.11 -7.30
C LEU A 45 -23.26 -4.41 -6.88
N THR A 46 -22.57 -3.40 -6.34
CA THR A 46 -21.26 -3.55 -5.74
C THR A 46 -21.32 -3.08 -4.29
N TYR A 47 -20.51 -3.67 -3.44
CA TYR A 47 -20.41 -3.36 -2.01
C TYR A 47 -18.95 -3.35 -1.61
N ARG A 48 -18.62 -2.70 -0.49
CA ARG A 48 -17.28 -2.73 0.07
C ARG A 48 -17.10 -3.96 0.93
N VAL A 49 -15.89 -4.49 0.95
CA VAL A 49 -15.51 -5.60 1.83
C VAL A 49 -14.22 -5.24 2.55
N ARG A 50 -14.11 -5.62 3.82
CA ARG A 50 -12.86 -5.55 4.57
C ARG A 50 -12.08 -6.83 4.32
N GLN A 51 -10.88 -6.67 3.78
CA GLN A 51 -10.02 -7.76 3.37
C GLN A 51 -8.71 -7.68 4.17
N ILE A 52 -8.37 -8.76 4.87
CA ILE A 52 -7.14 -8.90 5.66
C ILE A 52 -6.22 -9.87 4.94
N PHE A 53 -4.99 -9.45 4.66
CA PHE A 53 -3.97 -10.28 4.05
C PHE A 53 -3.21 -11.09 5.09
N ILE A 54 -2.61 -12.23 4.69
CA ILE A 54 -1.85 -13.12 5.58
C ILE A 54 -0.69 -12.41 6.31
N ASN A 55 -0.21 -11.30 5.77
CA ASN A 55 0.81 -10.47 6.39
C ASN A 55 0.26 -9.44 7.41
N GLY A 56 -1.05 -9.48 7.71
CA GLY A 56 -1.73 -8.59 8.65
C GLY A 56 -2.13 -7.22 8.08
N THR A 57 -1.81 -6.92 6.82
CA THR A 57 -2.35 -5.70 6.18
C THR A 57 -3.82 -5.86 5.83
N GLU A 58 -4.53 -4.74 5.69
CA GLU A 58 -5.91 -4.76 5.24
C GLU A 58 -6.22 -3.73 4.18
N SER A 59 -7.33 -3.95 3.48
CA SER A 59 -7.89 -3.01 2.54
C SER A 59 -9.41 -3.10 2.52
N THR A 60 -10.07 -2.06 1.99
CA THR A 60 -11.53 -2.00 1.85
C THR A 60 -11.96 -1.81 0.40
N PRO A 61 -11.62 -2.74 -0.51
CA PRO A 61 -11.96 -2.63 -1.91
C PRO A 61 -13.46 -2.81 -2.16
N LEU A 62 -13.89 -2.43 -3.37
CA LEU A 62 -15.19 -2.83 -3.88
C LEU A 62 -15.18 -4.33 -4.25
N SER A 63 -16.28 -5.04 -4.01
CA SER A 63 -16.44 -6.46 -4.36
C SER A 63 -16.16 -6.73 -5.84
N THR A 64 -16.52 -5.78 -6.72
CA THR A 64 -16.22 -5.87 -8.16
C THR A 64 -14.72 -5.83 -8.45
N SER A 65 -13.93 -5.09 -7.69
CA SER A 65 -12.47 -5.04 -7.84
C SER A 65 -11.83 -6.39 -7.51
N ILE A 66 -12.28 -7.03 -6.42
CA ILE A 66 -11.82 -8.40 -6.06
C ILE A 66 -12.24 -9.40 -7.14
N LYS A 67 -13.50 -9.36 -7.57
CA LYS A 67 -14.02 -10.26 -8.62
C LYS A 67 -13.24 -10.15 -9.92
N THR A 68 -12.80 -8.96 -10.30
CA THR A 68 -11.96 -8.78 -11.50
C THR A 68 -10.63 -9.54 -11.38
N THR A 69 -10.04 -9.63 -10.19
CA THR A 69 -8.78 -10.36 -9.98
C THR A 69 -8.95 -11.87 -10.08
N PHE A 70 -10.15 -12.40 -9.82
CA PHE A 70 -10.42 -13.84 -10.00
C PHE A 70 -10.30 -14.28 -11.44
N TYR A 71 -10.68 -13.38 -12.37
CA TYR A 71 -10.73 -13.65 -13.82
C TYR A 71 -9.60 -12.97 -14.59
N ALA A 72 -8.73 -12.23 -13.90
CA ALA A 72 -7.59 -11.61 -14.55
C ALA A 72 -6.82 -12.68 -15.33
N ARG A 73 -6.40 -12.36 -16.57
CA ARG A 73 -5.54 -13.20 -17.41
C ARG A 73 -4.13 -13.36 -16.83
N SER A 74 -4.05 -13.42 -15.50
CA SER A 74 -2.81 -13.66 -14.80
C SER A 74 -2.42 -15.13 -14.90
N LYS A 75 -1.13 -15.43 -14.79
CA LYS A 75 -0.63 -16.80 -14.70
C LYS A 75 -1.14 -17.52 -13.43
N MET A 76 -1.72 -16.79 -12.49
CA MET A 76 -2.27 -17.32 -11.23
C MET A 76 -3.69 -16.77 -11.00
N PRO A 77 -4.72 -17.43 -11.57
CA PRO A 77 -6.11 -17.06 -11.32
C PRO A 77 -6.44 -17.20 -9.82
N GLY A 78 -7.37 -16.37 -9.35
CA GLY A 78 -7.84 -16.45 -7.97
C GLY A 78 -8.42 -17.81 -7.61
N LYS A 79 -8.16 -18.24 -6.38
CA LYS A 79 -8.67 -19.51 -5.84
C LYS A 79 -9.37 -19.25 -4.51
N ARG A 80 -10.43 -20.00 -4.22
CA ARG A 80 -11.07 -20.03 -2.92
C ARG A 80 -10.49 -21.17 -2.10
N ILE A 81 -10.21 -20.95 -0.82
CA ILE A 81 -9.83 -22.00 0.12
C ILE A 81 -11.09 -22.57 0.74
N VAL A 82 -11.26 -23.88 0.65
CA VAL A 82 -12.36 -24.62 1.25
C VAL A 82 -11.84 -25.65 2.24
N GLN A 83 -12.61 -25.89 3.29
CA GLN A 83 -12.34 -26.93 4.30
C GLN A 83 -12.91 -28.27 3.80
N LYS A 84 -12.15 -29.35 3.93
CA LYS A 84 -12.60 -30.72 3.59
C LYS A 84 -13.01 -31.55 4.81
N ASP A 85 -12.52 -31.19 5.98
CA ASP A 85 -12.78 -31.92 7.24
C ASP A 85 -12.66 -30.97 8.44
N HIS A 86 -12.93 -31.52 9.65
CA HIS A 86 -12.90 -30.77 10.89
C HIS A 86 -11.52 -30.16 11.20
N ILE A 87 -10.43 -30.81 10.81
CA ILE A 87 -9.08 -30.27 11.04
C ILE A 87 -8.86 -29.02 10.17
N GLY A 88 -9.31 -29.06 8.92
CA GLY A 88 -9.28 -27.89 8.04
C GLY A 88 -10.14 -26.75 8.55
N TYR A 89 -11.32 -27.08 9.11
CA TYR A 89 -12.23 -26.10 9.72
C TYR A 89 -11.59 -25.42 10.94
N ASP A 90 -11.03 -26.21 11.87
CA ASP A 90 -10.38 -25.69 13.08
C ASP A 90 -9.17 -24.80 12.74
N PHE A 91 -8.37 -25.22 11.75
CA PHE A 91 -7.23 -24.42 11.26
C PHE A 91 -7.69 -23.07 10.69
N ILE A 92 -8.68 -23.06 9.81
CA ILE A 92 -9.22 -21.82 9.21
C ILE A 92 -9.80 -20.92 10.30
N SER A 93 -10.57 -21.48 11.23
CA SER A 93 -11.17 -20.71 12.33
C SER A 93 -10.11 -20.07 13.25
N SER A 94 -9.01 -20.78 13.53
CA SER A 94 -7.89 -20.23 14.27
C SER A 94 -7.19 -19.11 13.51
N MET A 95 -6.89 -19.35 12.24
CA MET A 95 -6.24 -18.36 11.37
C MET A 95 -7.09 -17.09 11.21
N GLN A 96 -8.41 -17.21 11.06
CA GLN A 96 -9.32 -16.07 11.00
C GLN A 96 -9.22 -15.20 12.25
N LYS A 97 -9.25 -15.82 13.44
CA LYS A 97 -9.10 -15.11 14.72
C LYS A 97 -7.75 -14.39 14.82
N ASP A 98 -6.68 -15.02 14.38
CA ASP A 98 -5.35 -14.43 14.41
C ASP A 98 -5.23 -13.26 13.43
N LEU A 99 -5.80 -13.36 12.24
CA LEU A 99 -5.85 -12.27 11.26
C LEU A 99 -6.70 -11.10 11.75
N GLU A 100 -7.85 -11.36 12.38
CA GLU A 100 -8.67 -10.32 12.99
C GLU A 100 -7.93 -9.58 14.13
N ARG A 101 -7.12 -10.26 14.92
CA ARG A 101 -6.28 -9.64 15.95
C ARG A 101 -5.18 -8.75 15.35
N LEU A 102 -4.69 -9.09 14.18
CA LEU A 102 -3.64 -8.34 13.49
C LEU A 102 -4.18 -7.16 12.69
N SER A 103 -5.48 -7.11 12.43
CA SER A 103 -6.09 -6.11 11.56
C SER A 103 -6.34 -4.77 12.24
N LEU A 104 -6.46 -3.73 11.43
CA LEU A 104 -6.90 -2.40 11.86
C LEU A 104 -8.26 -2.48 12.56
N GLY A 105 -8.37 -1.87 13.75
CA GLY A 105 -9.61 -1.82 14.53
C GLY A 105 -9.89 -3.05 15.40
N SER A 106 -8.97 -4.04 15.45
CA SER A 106 -9.00 -5.05 16.50
C SER A 106 -8.56 -4.42 17.83
N GLU A 107 -9.11 -4.89 18.95
CA GLU A 107 -8.70 -4.43 20.30
C GLU A 107 -7.21 -4.63 20.58
N ASN A 108 -6.54 -5.48 19.80
CA ASN A 108 -5.11 -5.80 19.92
C ASN A 108 -4.26 -5.20 18.80
N SER A 109 -4.79 -4.29 17.98
CA SER A 109 -4.01 -3.59 16.99
C SER A 109 -3.05 -2.62 17.65
N ILE A 110 -1.76 -2.86 17.48
CA ILE A 110 -0.71 -1.97 17.99
C ILE A 110 -0.29 -1.04 16.86
N MET A 111 -0.52 0.25 17.06
CA MET A 111 -0.02 1.26 16.15
C MET A 111 1.51 1.26 16.17
N SER A 112 2.13 1.02 15.04
CA SER A 112 3.58 0.90 14.89
C SER A 112 4.23 2.21 14.47
N GLY A 113 3.47 3.10 13.83
CA GLY A 113 3.94 4.40 13.34
C GLY A 113 3.26 4.82 12.05
N TYR A 114 3.95 5.67 11.30
CA TYR A 114 3.42 6.30 10.08
C TYR A 114 4.42 6.21 8.94
N ILE A 115 3.93 5.94 7.73
CA ILE A 115 4.59 6.30 6.48
C ILE A 115 4.03 7.65 6.04
N TYR A 116 4.89 8.57 5.61
CA TYR A 116 4.47 9.88 5.14
C TYR A 116 5.06 10.22 3.78
N ILE A 117 4.30 11.00 3.01
CA ILE A 117 4.71 11.55 1.72
C ILE A 117 4.71 13.06 1.85
N LEU A 118 5.86 13.68 1.54
CA LEU A 118 6.06 15.13 1.65
C LEU A 118 6.41 15.75 0.30
N SER A 119 6.09 17.04 0.15
CA SER A 119 6.68 17.92 -0.88
C SER A 119 7.62 18.95 -0.24
N SER A 120 8.60 19.40 -1.01
CA SER A 120 9.56 20.43 -0.57
C SER A 120 9.07 21.83 -0.90
N LYS A 121 9.35 22.79 -0.01
CA LYS A 121 9.24 24.23 -0.26
C LYS A 121 10.60 24.86 -0.63
N SER A 122 11.57 24.04 -1.03
CA SER A 122 12.89 24.52 -1.40
C SER A 122 12.82 25.47 -2.61
N THR A 123 13.53 26.58 -2.53
CA THR A 123 13.69 27.55 -3.60
C THR A 123 14.86 27.23 -4.54
N HIS A 124 15.60 26.14 -4.28
CA HIS A 124 16.70 25.69 -5.11
C HIS A 124 16.21 25.45 -6.54
N PRO A 125 16.86 26.03 -7.59
CA PRO A 125 16.34 26.03 -8.98
C PRO A 125 16.03 24.61 -9.52
N VAL A 126 16.87 23.63 -9.21
CA VAL A 126 16.66 22.25 -9.68
C VAL A 126 15.45 21.62 -8.97
N ILE A 127 15.33 21.81 -7.64
CA ILE A 127 14.22 21.26 -6.86
C ILE A 127 12.90 21.90 -7.30
N LYS A 128 12.91 23.24 -7.49
CA LYS A 128 11.75 24.00 -7.92
C LYS A 128 11.16 23.48 -9.23
N LYS A 129 11.99 23.12 -10.20
CA LYS A 129 11.55 22.49 -11.46
C LYS A 129 10.67 21.26 -11.25
N PHE A 130 11.07 20.38 -10.33
CA PHE A 130 10.31 19.16 -10.05
C PHE A 130 9.06 19.43 -9.22
N THR A 131 9.13 20.33 -8.24
CA THR A 131 7.98 20.67 -7.39
C THR A 131 6.88 21.40 -8.15
N GLU A 132 7.22 22.28 -9.10
CA GLU A 132 6.26 22.95 -9.97
C GLU A 132 5.51 21.96 -10.89
N GLN A 133 6.13 20.86 -11.24
CA GLN A 133 5.51 19.79 -12.02
C GLN A 133 4.79 18.74 -11.12
N SER A 134 4.75 18.96 -9.81
CA SER A 134 4.23 18.00 -8.82
C SER A 134 4.86 16.59 -8.92
N ASN A 135 6.13 16.54 -9.28
CA ASN A 135 6.89 15.34 -9.61
C ASN A 135 8.09 15.12 -8.70
N LEU A 136 8.01 15.56 -7.45
CA LEU A 136 9.03 15.32 -6.43
C LEU A 136 8.37 15.08 -5.09
N VAL A 137 8.62 13.91 -4.53
CA VAL A 137 8.13 13.54 -3.20
C VAL A 137 9.26 12.96 -2.35
N LYS A 138 9.22 13.23 -1.05
CA LYS A 138 9.96 12.49 -0.05
C LYS A 138 9.04 11.43 0.54
N ILE A 139 9.58 10.22 0.71
CA ILE A 139 8.92 9.15 1.46
C ILE A 139 9.78 8.85 2.68
N GLY A 140 9.15 8.78 3.84
CA GLY A 140 9.81 8.46 5.09
C GLY A 140 8.84 7.84 6.08
N TYR A 141 9.39 7.40 7.21
CA TYR A 141 8.60 6.85 8.31
C TYR A 141 8.88 7.60 9.63
N CYS A 142 7.98 7.46 10.57
CA CYS A 142 8.20 7.83 11.96
C CYS A 142 7.32 6.96 12.88
N THR A 143 7.80 6.79 14.11
CA THR A 143 7.04 6.11 15.19
C THR A 143 6.31 7.11 16.08
N THR A 144 6.54 8.39 15.86
CA THR A 144 5.90 9.53 16.53
C THR A 144 5.00 10.26 15.54
N ASP A 145 4.33 11.30 16.02
CA ASP A 145 3.55 12.19 15.16
C ASP A 145 4.40 12.82 14.04
N VAL A 146 3.85 12.85 12.82
CA VAL A 146 4.53 13.35 11.61
C VAL A 146 4.88 14.85 11.75
N ALA A 147 4.02 15.66 12.36
CA ALA A 147 4.30 17.09 12.56
C ALA A 147 5.54 17.31 13.44
N THR A 148 5.68 16.52 14.49
CA THR A 148 6.87 16.52 15.35
C THR A 148 8.12 16.12 14.56
N ARG A 149 8.02 15.07 13.74
CA ARG A 149 9.15 14.56 12.93
C ARG A 149 9.69 15.58 11.93
N ILE A 150 8.82 16.41 11.34
CA ILE A 150 9.20 17.38 10.31
C ILE A 150 9.41 18.80 10.87
N ALA A 151 9.23 19.03 12.17
CA ALA A 151 9.28 20.37 12.77
C ALA A 151 10.58 21.13 12.47
N ASN A 152 11.71 20.43 12.38
CA ASN A 152 13.02 21.03 12.09
C ASN A 152 13.47 20.86 10.63
N ALA A 153 12.59 20.49 9.70
CA ALA A 153 12.91 20.16 8.32
C ALA A 153 13.77 21.22 7.60
N ALA A 154 13.55 22.51 7.87
CA ALA A 154 14.32 23.61 7.28
C ALA A 154 15.82 23.59 7.61
N ASN A 155 16.22 22.85 8.65
CA ASN A 155 17.61 22.77 9.11
C ASN A 155 18.26 21.42 8.82
N GLU A 156 17.50 20.45 8.33
CA GLU A 156 17.99 19.10 8.12
C GLU A 156 18.26 18.81 6.63
N PRO A 157 19.45 18.34 6.26
CA PRO A 157 19.77 18.00 4.87
C PRO A 157 18.84 16.94 4.27
N THR A 158 18.35 15.99 5.07
CA THR A 158 17.39 14.98 4.63
C THR A 158 16.08 15.58 4.10
N TYR A 159 15.73 16.82 4.49
CA TYR A 159 14.59 17.59 3.97
C TYR A 159 15.01 18.67 2.96
N LEU A 160 16.20 18.56 2.36
CA LEU A 160 16.76 19.53 1.41
C LEU A 160 16.98 20.93 2.04
N CYS A 161 17.23 20.97 3.34
CA CYS A 161 17.35 22.19 4.14
C CYS A 161 16.21 23.19 3.89
N ALA A 162 14.98 22.70 3.74
CA ALA A 162 13.81 23.50 3.42
C ALA A 162 12.56 23.03 4.19
N PRO A 163 11.59 23.93 4.45
CA PRO A 163 10.29 23.51 4.95
C PRO A 163 9.61 22.55 3.99
N VAL A 164 8.74 21.70 4.52
CA VAL A 164 7.99 20.70 3.75
C VAL A 164 6.48 20.83 3.97
N ASN A 165 5.69 20.27 3.05
CA ASN A 165 4.26 20.03 3.25
C ASN A 165 4.01 18.55 3.35
N VAL A 166 3.15 18.13 4.29
CA VAL A 166 2.60 16.77 4.31
C VAL A 166 1.56 16.65 3.21
N LEU A 167 1.79 15.73 2.28
CA LEU A 167 0.86 15.44 1.19
C LEU A 167 -0.07 14.28 1.54
N LYS A 168 0.49 13.24 2.20
CA LYS A 168 -0.26 12.07 2.63
C LYS A 168 0.43 11.41 3.82
N THR A 169 -0.36 10.78 4.68
CA THR A 169 0.08 9.97 5.81
C THR A 169 -0.68 8.65 5.79
N PHE A 170 0.02 7.56 6.10
CA PHE A 170 -0.54 6.21 6.24
C PHE A 170 -0.23 5.72 7.64
N GLU A 171 -1.24 5.33 8.39
CA GLU A 171 -1.07 4.68 9.68
C GLU A 171 -0.65 3.22 9.48
N CYS A 172 0.36 2.80 10.21
CA CYS A 172 0.87 1.43 10.18
C CYS A 172 0.51 0.73 11.49
N TYR A 173 -0.17 -0.38 11.41
CA TYR A 173 -0.55 -1.19 12.56
C TYR A 173 0.06 -2.58 12.43
N ASN A 174 0.66 -3.08 13.50
CA ASN A 174 1.32 -4.40 13.53
C ASN A 174 2.40 -4.60 12.44
N PHE A 175 2.93 -3.51 11.91
CA PHE A 175 3.98 -3.46 10.89
C PHE A 175 5.24 -2.82 11.44
N ASP A 176 6.38 -3.20 10.90
CA ASP A 176 7.60 -2.40 11.04
C ASP A 176 7.61 -1.32 9.94
N PRO A 177 7.35 -0.03 10.29
CA PRO A 177 7.30 1.04 9.30
C PRO A 177 8.66 1.26 8.62
N LYS A 178 9.77 0.92 9.29
CA LYS A 178 11.10 1.01 8.71
C LYS A 178 11.29 0.02 7.57
N ASN A 179 10.90 -1.24 7.77
CA ASN A 179 10.96 -2.25 6.71
C ASN A 179 10.09 -1.86 5.52
N LEU A 180 8.93 -1.27 5.76
CA LEU A 180 8.03 -0.79 4.70
C LEU A 180 8.67 0.37 3.92
N GLU A 181 9.32 1.32 4.61
CA GLU A 181 10.09 2.40 3.98
C GLU A 181 11.22 1.85 3.11
N ASP A 182 12.00 0.89 3.61
CA ASP A 182 13.12 0.28 2.87
C ASP A 182 12.63 -0.40 1.58
N VAL A 183 11.48 -1.06 1.62
CA VAL A 183 10.84 -1.65 0.42
C VAL A 183 10.40 -0.57 -0.56
N LEU A 184 9.75 0.49 -0.09
CA LEU A 184 9.34 1.64 -0.91
C LEU A 184 10.54 2.30 -1.60
N HIS A 185 11.63 2.52 -0.86
CA HIS A 185 12.87 3.08 -1.40
C HIS A 185 13.52 2.17 -2.44
N THR A 186 13.42 0.85 -2.27
CA THR A 186 13.91 -0.13 -3.25
C THR A 186 13.10 -0.09 -4.53
N ILE A 187 11.78 -0.07 -4.45
CA ILE A 187 10.88 0.03 -5.61
C ILE A 187 11.12 1.33 -6.39
N LEU A 188 11.37 2.43 -5.69
CA LEU A 188 11.57 3.76 -6.26
C LEU A 188 13.02 4.08 -6.60
N ALA A 189 13.96 3.16 -6.43
CA ALA A 189 15.40 3.43 -6.54
C ALA A 189 15.81 4.06 -7.88
N SER A 190 15.19 3.64 -9.00
CA SER A 190 15.43 4.21 -10.34
C SER A 190 14.94 5.64 -10.53
N HIS A 191 14.05 6.12 -9.65
CA HIS A 191 13.50 7.46 -9.64
C HIS A 191 14.05 8.33 -8.51
N ARG A 192 15.12 7.91 -7.85
CA ARG A 192 15.75 8.69 -6.79
C ARG A 192 16.31 10.00 -7.35
N LEU A 193 16.09 11.09 -6.62
CA LEU A 193 16.60 12.40 -6.99
C LEU A 193 18.14 12.38 -7.02
N ASN A 194 18.71 12.55 -8.20
CA ASN A 194 20.15 12.64 -8.37
C ASN A 194 20.61 14.12 -8.29
N LEU A 195 20.81 14.59 -7.08
CA LEU A 195 21.22 15.95 -6.79
C LEU A 195 22.18 15.97 -5.60
N GLU A 196 23.22 16.79 -5.68
CA GLU A 196 24.07 17.14 -4.55
C GLU A 196 23.67 18.52 -4.02
N ILE A 197 23.41 18.62 -2.74
CA ILE A 197 23.17 19.89 -2.06
C ILE A 197 24.23 20.10 -0.98
N LYS A 198 24.47 21.35 -0.63
CA LYS A 198 25.33 21.71 0.50
C LYS A 198 24.44 22.01 1.70
N ASP A 199 24.83 21.47 2.85
CA ASP A 199 24.23 21.85 4.13
C ASP A 199 24.74 23.23 4.58
N LYS A 200 24.30 23.67 5.76
CA LYS A 200 24.68 24.95 6.34
C LYS A 200 26.18 25.05 6.67
N ASP A 201 26.83 23.91 6.90
CA ASP A 201 28.24 23.81 7.24
C ASP A 201 29.11 23.62 6.00
N GLY A 202 28.50 23.61 4.80
CA GLY A 202 29.18 23.44 3.51
C GLY A 202 29.45 21.99 3.12
N ASN A 203 28.99 21.00 3.92
CA ASN A 203 29.16 19.59 3.60
C ASN A 203 28.22 19.18 2.45
N THR A 204 28.71 18.32 1.56
CA THR A 204 27.91 17.81 0.46
C THR A 204 27.04 16.66 0.92
N TYR A 205 25.74 16.73 0.60
CA TYR A 205 24.75 15.72 0.91
C TYR A 205 24.00 15.28 -0.34
N ARG A 206 23.78 13.97 -0.49
CA ARG A 206 22.93 13.39 -1.54
C ARG A 206 21.63 12.90 -0.91
N PRO A 207 20.47 13.47 -1.32
CA PRO A 207 19.18 13.04 -0.81
C PRO A 207 18.90 11.58 -1.18
N GLN A 208 18.61 10.72 -0.20
CA GLN A 208 18.35 9.28 -0.41
C GLN A 208 16.86 8.95 -0.47
N GLU A 209 16.02 9.81 0.08
CA GLU A 209 14.60 9.56 0.33
C GLU A 209 13.68 10.46 -0.51
N TRP A 210 14.25 11.14 -1.54
CA TRP A 210 13.52 11.97 -2.49
C TRP A 210 13.44 11.29 -3.84
N PHE A 211 12.23 11.25 -4.43
CA PHE A 211 11.95 10.52 -5.65
C PHE A 211 11.20 11.38 -6.65
N THR A 212 11.61 11.30 -7.92
CA THR A 212 11.03 12.05 -9.05
C THR A 212 9.78 11.37 -9.60
N VAL A 213 8.78 11.20 -8.75
CA VAL A 213 7.46 10.66 -9.07
C VAL A 213 6.37 11.56 -8.50
N SER A 214 5.14 11.39 -9.00
CA SER A 214 3.98 12.12 -8.47
C SER A 214 3.53 11.54 -7.11
N VAL A 215 2.82 12.35 -6.30
CA VAL A 215 2.19 11.88 -5.07
C VAL A 215 1.22 10.73 -5.34
N LYS A 216 0.52 10.77 -6.48
CA LYS A 216 -0.38 9.68 -6.88
C LYS A 216 0.39 8.37 -7.07
N THR A 217 1.48 8.38 -7.83
CA THR A 217 2.31 7.18 -8.02
C THR A 217 2.85 6.64 -6.71
N ALA A 218 3.38 7.52 -5.84
CA ALA A 218 3.88 7.12 -4.52
C ALA A 218 2.77 6.51 -3.66
N SER A 219 1.56 7.09 -3.67
CA SER A 219 0.40 6.55 -2.94
C SER A 219 -0.05 5.21 -3.48
N ASP A 220 -0.17 5.08 -4.81
CA ASP A 220 -0.58 3.83 -5.45
C ASP A 220 0.39 2.69 -5.07
N ILE A 221 1.71 2.98 -4.99
CA ILE A 221 2.71 1.98 -4.56
C ILE A 221 2.47 1.55 -3.11
N VAL A 222 2.21 2.50 -2.19
CA VAL A 222 1.91 2.18 -0.78
C VAL A 222 0.62 1.35 -0.69
N ASP A 223 -0.42 1.75 -1.41
CA ASP A 223 -1.70 1.05 -1.43
C ASP A 223 -1.54 -0.40 -1.95
N HIS A 224 -0.74 -0.62 -3.01
CA HIS A 224 -0.43 -1.95 -3.53
C HIS A 224 0.54 -2.76 -2.65
N LEU A 225 1.41 -2.11 -1.89
CA LEU A 225 2.21 -2.77 -0.86
C LEU A 225 1.32 -3.30 0.26
N PHE A 226 0.38 -2.49 0.75
CA PHE A 226 -0.60 -2.92 1.76
C PHE A 226 -1.53 -4.01 1.23
N ALA A 227 -1.93 -3.93 -0.04
CA ALA A 227 -2.68 -4.98 -0.69
C ALA A 227 -1.87 -6.27 -0.96
N GLY A 228 -0.54 -6.21 -0.82
CA GLY A 228 0.36 -7.33 -1.06
C GLY A 228 0.52 -7.74 -2.52
N ASP A 229 0.07 -6.91 -3.45
CA ASP A 229 0.08 -7.23 -4.89
C ASP A 229 1.07 -6.39 -5.72
N ILE A 230 1.90 -5.59 -5.06
CA ILE A 230 2.90 -4.71 -5.69
C ILE A 230 3.85 -5.45 -6.66
N ALA A 231 4.07 -6.76 -6.42
CA ALA A 231 4.90 -7.60 -7.29
C ALA A 231 4.36 -7.70 -8.73
N ASN A 232 3.07 -7.42 -8.95
CA ASN A 232 2.44 -7.40 -10.27
C ASN A 232 2.63 -6.09 -11.03
N TYR A 233 3.29 -5.11 -10.43
CA TYR A 233 3.44 -3.78 -10.98
C TYR A 233 4.91 -3.45 -11.25
N TYR A 234 5.13 -2.46 -12.10
CA TYR A 234 6.42 -1.81 -12.31
C TYR A 234 6.23 -0.31 -12.48
N ILE A 235 7.26 0.46 -12.24
CA ILE A 235 7.23 1.90 -12.49
C ILE A 235 7.80 2.12 -13.90
N ASP A 236 7.03 2.78 -14.76
CA ASP A 236 7.50 3.21 -16.08
C ASP A 236 8.64 4.23 -15.89
N SER A 237 9.81 3.90 -16.41
CA SER A 237 11.04 4.69 -16.21
C SER A 237 10.98 6.09 -16.82
N ILE A 238 10.12 6.30 -17.82
CA ILE A 238 9.99 7.60 -18.52
C ILE A 238 8.88 8.44 -17.87
N GLN A 239 7.73 7.82 -17.60
CA GLN A 239 6.55 8.54 -17.10
C GLN A 239 6.47 8.60 -15.56
N GLY A 240 7.27 7.81 -14.84
CA GLY A 240 7.19 7.68 -13.39
C GLY A 240 5.82 7.21 -12.90
N LYS A 241 5.08 6.44 -13.71
CA LYS A 241 3.74 5.93 -13.37
C LYS A 241 3.79 4.45 -13.09
N LEU A 242 2.98 4.02 -12.12
CA LEU A 242 2.79 2.61 -11.84
C LEU A 242 1.99 1.94 -12.97
N LYS A 243 2.47 0.80 -13.47
CA LYS A 243 1.85 0.00 -14.53
C LYS A 243 1.86 -1.46 -14.18
N ILE A 244 0.85 -2.20 -14.66
CA ILE A 244 0.75 -3.65 -14.47
C ILE A 244 1.77 -4.34 -15.38
N LYS A 245 2.49 -5.33 -14.84
CA LYS A 245 3.35 -6.23 -15.63
C LYS A 245 2.49 -7.06 -16.57
N LYS A 246 2.88 -7.12 -17.84
CA LYS A 246 2.21 -7.95 -18.84
C LYS A 246 2.56 -9.43 -18.70
#